data_3d8ca036bd1f5f3077cdb64fbb834e0d
#
_entry.id   3d8ca036bd1f5f3077cdb64fbb834e0d
#
_cell.length_a   1.000
_cell.length_b   1.000
_cell.length_c   1.000
_cell.angle_alpha   90.00
_cell.angle_beta   90.00
_cell.angle_gamma   90.00
#
_symmetry.space_group_name_H-M   'P 1'
#
loop_
_entity.id
_entity.type
_entity.pdbx_description
1 polymer ?
#
loop_
_entity_poly.entity_id
_entity_poly.type
_entity_poly.pdbx_seq_one_letter_code
_entity_poly.pdbx_strand_id
1 'polypeptide(L)'
;MLAGGQSWRLATAGGDNNVRIWMIHPNIPSPSALAAASGVKPNPPRSEYIATLARHTGVVNVVRFSPHGDMLASAGDDGNVLFWVRQDPNRQPFGETQFSASTETDGVIDKESWRVRLMTRATTLELYDLAWSPDGDYVAVGGTDFSVRLIRVSDGSIVRSISDHQHYVQGIAWDPLQMYLATQSSDRHMHVYELHQDKASMSMQLLSRHTRSEMRCRAVSEALPSSNAAPTRNAPQDSSTTIPPIKAPEPTPVASSTQPDQVQKLYGDDRCTSFFRRLDFSPDGALLATPAGLFPSTPDEQRNATTATTSAIYIYGRANLFRANTPIAA
;
A
#
# COMPACT_ATOMS: atom_id res chain seq x y z
N MET A 1 21.10 34.10 -3.85
CA MET A 1 20.49 32.82 -4.24
C MET A 1 20.69 31.88 -3.08
N LEU A 2 19.64 31.57 -2.32
CA LEU A 2 19.71 30.60 -1.24
C LEU A 2 19.95 29.22 -1.88
N ALA A 3 20.93 28.48 -1.35
CA ALA A 3 21.38 27.19 -1.83
C ALA A 3 20.20 26.26 -2.13
N GLY A 4 20.20 25.67 -3.33
CA GLY A 4 19.09 24.90 -3.87
C GLY A 4 18.63 23.79 -2.97
N GLY A 5 17.36 23.83 -2.60
CA GLY A 5 16.67 22.70 -1.96
C GLY A 5 16.75 21.46 -2.85
N GLN A 6 16.68 20.28 -2.24
CA GLN A 6 16.64 19.02 -2.97
C GLN A 6 15.48 19.02 -3.98
N SER A 7 15.73 18.51 -5.17
CA SER A 7 14.75 18.35 -6.25
C SER A 7 14.54 16.86 -6.51
N TRP A 8 13.31 16.48 -6.82
CA TRP A 8 12.96 15.07 -7.09
C TRP A 8 12.28 14.93 -8.45
N ARG A 9 12.52 13.80 -9.09
CA ARG A 9 11.73 13.42 -10.26
C ARG A 9 10.43 12.76 -9.82
N LEU A 10 9.33 13.19 -10.42
CA LEU A 10 8.01 12.59 -10.28
C LEU A 10 7.61 12.03 -11.64
N ALA A 11 7.16 10.79 -11.70
CA ALA A 11 6.52 10.20 -12.87
C ALA A 11 5.02 10.15 -12.66
N THR A 12 4.25 10.57 -13.65
CA THR A 12 2.78 10.48 -13.69
C THR A 12 2.34 9.75 -14.94
N ALA A 13 1.23 9.03 -14.85
CA ALA A 13 0.65 8.28 -15.95
C ALA A 13 -0.87 8.34 -15.87
N GLY A 14 -1.57 8.06 -16.98
CA GLY A 14 -3.02 8.15 -17.00
C GLY A 14 -3.68 7.72 -18.30
N GLY A 15 -4.93 8.17 -18.49
CA GLY A 15 -5.82 7.78 -19.58
C GLY A 15 -5.42 8.25 -20.99
N ASP A 16 -4.41 9.08 -21.10
CA ASP A 16 -3.86 9.54 -22.38
C ASP A 16 -2.73 8.63 -22.92
N ASN A 17 -2.53 7.46 -22.31
CA ASN A 17 -1.55 6.44 -22.67
C ASN A 17 -0.08 6.90 -22.54
N ASN A 18 0.15 8.04 -21.90
CA ASN A 18 1.47 8.62 -21.75
C ASN A 18 1.96 8.57 -20.32
N VAL A 19 3.27 8.45 -20.19
CA VAL A 19 3.97 8.71 -18.92
C VAL A 19 4.67 10.06 -19.04
N ARG A 20 4.51 10.92 -18.03
CA ARG A 20 5.19 12.22 -17.97
C ARG A 20 6.15 12.28 -16.79
N ILE A 21 7.30 12.88 -17.05
CA ILE A 21 8.32 13.11 -16.04
C ILE A 21 8.31 14.59 -15.68
N TRP A 22 8.37 14.86 -14.40
CA TRP A 22 8.38 16.18 -13.80
C TRP A 22 9.57 16.32 -12.85
N MET A 23 10.12 17.53 -12.74
CA MET A 23 11.03 17.91 -11.68
C MET A 23 10.25 18.70 -10.62
N ILE A 24 10.26 18.20 -9.40
CA ILE A 24 9.58 18.83 -8.27
C ILE A 24 10.62 19.54 -7.41
N HIS A 25 10.38 20.81 -7.14
CA HIS A 25 11.18 21.68 -6.28
C HIS A 25 10.32 22.07 -5.08
N PRO A 26 10.37 21.36 -3.95
CA PRO A 26 9.54 21.66 -2.80
C PRO A 26 9.92 22.98 -2.12
N ASN A 27 11.15 23.46 -2.36
CA ASN A 27 11.70 24.67 -1.77
C ASN A 27 11.64 24.67 -0.23
N ILE A 28 11.79 23.47 0.37
CA ILE A 28 11.85 23.33 1.83
C ILE A 28 13.21 23.82 2.31
N PRO A 29 13.26 24.84 3.16
CA PRO A 29 14.52 25.34 3.73
C PRO A 29 15.19 24.27 4.57
N SER A 30 16.51 24.20 4.55
CA SER A 30 17.24 23.33 5.47
C SER A 30 17.01 23.77 6.93
N PRO A 31 17.09 22.84 7.91
CA PRO A 31 16.96 23.20 9.33
C PRO A 31 17.89 24.32 9.77
N SER A 32 19.10 24.36 9.23
CA SER A 32 20.08 25.43 9.48
C SER A 32 19.65 26.78 8.88
N ALA A 33 19.02 26.78 7.71
CA ALA A 33 18.48 27.99 7.08
C ALA A 33 17.25 28.51 7.83
N LEU A 34 16.40 27.61 8.34
CA LEU A 34 15.26 27.96 9.20
C LEU A 34 15.71 28.56 10.54
N ALA A 35 16.80 28.05 11.13
CA ALA A 35 17.34 28.56 12.38
C ALA A 35 18.04 29.91 12.21
N ALA A 36 18.65 30.17 11.05
CA ALA A 36 19.39 31.41 10.77
C ALA A 36 18.51 32.58 10.30
N ALA A 37 17.31 32.29 9.78
CA ALA A 37 16.47 33.27 9.09
C ALA A 37 15.17 33.54 9.85
N SER A 38 15.24 34.42 10.87
CA SER A 38 14.01 35.05 11.40
C SER A 38 13.40 35.93 10.33
N GLY A 39 12.33 35.42 9.65
CA GLY A 39 11.50 36.24 8.77
C GLY A 39 11.59 35.96 7.25
N VAL A 40 12.43 35.08 6.77
CA VAL A 40 12.47 34.74 5.33
C VAL A 40 11.39 33.70 5.01
N LYS A 41 10.39 34.11 4.25
CA LYS A 41 9.37 33.20 3.70
C LYS A 41 10.04 32.25 2.68
N PRO A 42 9.89 30.93 2.80
CA PRO A 42 10.37 30.01 1.77
C PRO A 42 9.69 30.29 0.43
N ASN A 43 10.39 30.09 -0.66
CA ASN A 43 9.78 30.15 -1.99
C ASN A 43 8.67 29.09 -2.11
N PRO A 44 7.59 29.36 -2.85
CA PRO A 44 6.55 28.37 -3.07
C PRO A 44 7.11 27.15 -3.81
N PRO A 45 6.59 25.93 -3.55
CA PRO A 45 6.95 24.75 -4.31
C PRO A 45 6.58 24.95 -5.78
N ARG A 46 7.40 24.39 -6.67
CA ARG A 46 7.14 24.43 -8.12
C ARG A 46 7.37 23.07 -8.75
N SER A 47 6.65 22.80 -9.84
CA SER A 47 6.85 21.67 -10.73
C SER A 47 7.33 22.16 -12.08
N GLU A 48 8.21 21.38 -12.69
CA GLU A 48 8.79 21.67 -14.00
C GLU A 48 8.61 20.43 -14.88
N TYR A 49 8.03 20.60 -16.07
CA TYR A 49 7.91 19.54 -17.05
C TYR A 49 9.26 19.14 -17.61
N ILE A 50 9.52 17.84 -17.74
CA ILE A 50 10.79 17.29 -18.20
C ILE A 50 10.64 16.52 -19.50
N ALA A 51 9.75 15.54 -19.57
CA ALA A 51 9.57 14.71 -20.77
C ALA A 51 8.24 13.97 -20.79
N THR A 52 7.79 13.63 -22.02
CA THR A 52 6.68 12.70 -22.26
C THR A 52 7.20 11.41 -22.91
N LEU A 53 6.78 10.28 -22.34
CA LEU A 53 7.13 8.93 -22.79
C LEU A 53 5.88 8.31 -23.42
N ALA A 54 5.78 8.36 -24.75
CA ALA A 54 4.63 7.92 -25.52
C ALA A 54 4.94 6.62 -26.26
N ARG A 55 4.59 5.47 -25.68
CA ARG A 55 4.78 4.13 -26.29
C ARG A 55 3.70 3.13 -25.93
N HIS A 56 2.94 3.35 -24.86
CA HIS A 56 1.78 2.53 -24.54
C HIS A 56 0.66 2.75 -25.57
N THR A 57 -0.08 1.69 -25.86
CA THR A 57 -1.25 1.73 -26.76
C THR A 57 -2.57 1.72 -26.00
N GLY A 58 -2.53 1.61 -24.67
CA GLY A 58 -3.65 1.67 -23.75
C GLY A 58 -3.33 2.54 -22.54
N VAL A 59 -4.33 2.74 -21.66
CA VAL A 59 -4.20 3.51 -20.43
C VAL A 59 -3.05 2.99 -19.60
N VAL A 60 -2.24 3.88 -19.04
CA VAL A 60 -1.13 3.51 -18.15
C VAL A 60 -1.61 3.60 -16.70
N ASN A 61 -1.77 2.44 -16.07
CA ASN A 61 -2.31 2.31 -14.72
C ASN A 61 -1.26 2.49 -13.63
N VAL A 62 -0.02 2.14 -13.92
CA VAL A 62 1.07 2.18 -12.94
C VAL A 62 2.39 2.59 -13.56
N VAL A 63 3.12 3.40 -12.83
CA VAL A 63 4.49 3.81 -13.13
C VAL A 63 5.31 3.87 -11.85
N ARG A 64 6.53 3.30 -11.86
CA ARG A 64 7.44 3.24 -10.71
C ARG A 64 8.89 3.39 -11.15
N PHE A 65 9.63 4.23 -10.45
CA PHE A 65 11.10 4.26 -10.58
C PHE A 65 11.70 2.99 -9.97
N SER A 66 12.80 2.51 -10.57
CA SER A 66 13.64 1.49 -9.94
C SER A 66 14.19 2.00 -8.60
N PRO A 67 14.56 1.10 -7.66
CA PRO A 67 15.14 1.51 -6.38
C PRO A 67 16.39 2.37 -6.52
N HIS A 68 17.18 2.16 -7.56
CA HIS A 68 18.38 2.94 -7.87
C HIS A 68 18.07 4.25 -8.61
N GLY A 69 16.83 4.44 -9.11
CA GLY A 69 16.40 5.66 -9.82
C GLY A 69 16.94 5.81 -11.24
N ASP A 70 17.59 4.78 -11.79
CA ASP A 70 18.19 4.77 -13.13
C ASP A 70 17.22 4.30 -14.22
N MET A 71 16.18 3.57 -13.84
CA MET A 71 15.13 3.09 -14.73
C MET A 71 13.75 3.48 -14.22
N LEU A 72 12.78 3.39 -15.11
CA LEU A 72 11.35 3.53 -14.83
C LEU A 72 10.64 2.32 -15.43
N ALA A 73 9.69 1.74 -14.71
CA ALA A 73 8.77 0.74 -15.26
C ALA A 73 7.37 1.29 -15.31
N SER A 74 6.66 1.00 -16.39
CA SER A 74 5.24 1.35 -16.57
C SER A 74 4.46 0.16 -17.10
N ALA A 75 3.18 0.05 -16.70
CA ALA A 75 2.27 -1.00 -17.15
C ALA A 75 0.83 -0.49 -17.20
N GLY A 76 0.00 -1.10 -18.03
CA GLY A 76 -1.37 -0.66 -18.21
C GLY A 76 -2.25 -1.61 -19.02
N ASP A 77 -3.28 -1.06 -19.64
CA ASP A 77 -4.35 -1.81 -20.32
C ASP A 77 -3.89 -2.54 -21.59
N ASP A 78 -2.74 -2.16 -22.14
CA ASP A 78 -2.15 -2.87 -23.28
C ASP A 78 -1.45 -4.20 -22.91
N GLY A 79 -1.39 -4.53 -21.61
CA GLY A 79 -0.80 -5.76 -21.09
C GLY A 79 0.73 -5.81 -21.17
N ASN A 80 1.37 -4.70 -21.54
CA ASN A 80 2.82 -4.59 -21.64
C ASN A 80 3.42 -3.97 -20.39
N VAL A 81 4.63 -4.41 -20.08
CA VAL A 81 5.51 -3.75 -19.13
C VAL A 81 6.66 -3.13 -19.92
N LEU A 82 6.78 -1.82 -19.84
CA LEU A 82 7.84 -1.06 -20.50
C LEU A 82 8.89 -0.62 -19.49
N PHE A 83 10.14 -0.91 -19.80
CA PHE A 83 11.29 -0.46 -19.01
C PHE A 83 11.98 0.68 -19.74
N TRP A 84 12.03 1.84 -19.12
CA TRP A 84 12.56 3.08 -19.67
C TRP A 84 13.87 3.43 -19.04
N VAL A 85 14.80 3.92 -19.85
CA VAL A 85 16.08 4.46 -19.39
C VAL A 85 16.27 5.85 -19.99
N ARG A 86 16.86 6.72 -19.17
CA ARG A 86 17.25 8.06 -19.64
C ARG A 86 18.42 7.93 -20.62
N GLN A 87 18.34 8.62 -21.73
CA GLN A 87 19.47 8.76 -22.67
C GLN A 87 20.43 9.81 -22.15
N ASP A 88 21.72 9.48 -22.16
CA ASP A 88 22.77 10.48 -21.94
C ASP A 88 22.94 11.29 -23.23
N PRO A 89 22.76 12.62 -23.20
CA PRO A 89 22.90 13.45 -24.40
C PRO A 89 24.29 13.37 -25.03
N ASN A 90 25.33 12.98 -24.27
CA ASN A 90 26.70 12.84 -24.77
C ASN A 90 26.99 11.44 -25.36
N ARG A 91 26.09 10.47 -25.21
CA ARG A 91 26.26 9.09 -25.70
C ARG A 91 25.32 8.84 -26.86
N GLN A 92 25.65 9.41 -28.05
CA GLN A 92 24.94 9.06 -29.28
C GLN A 92 25.39 7.68 -29.74
N PRO A 93 24.49 6.69 -29.85
CA PRO A 93 24.84 5.45 -30.53
C PRO A 93 25.03 5.75 -32.02
N PHE A 94 26.18 5.33 -32.55
CA PHE A 94 26.51 5.44 -33.97
C PHE A 94 25.46 4.65 -34.77
N GLY A 95 24.64 5.33 -35.60
CA GLY A 95 23.78 4.68 -36.60
C GLY A 95 22.27 4.74 -36.36
N GLU A 96 21.76 5.26 -35.25
CA GLU A 96 20.33 5.55 -35.14
C GLU A 96 20.05 6.96 -35.65
N THR A 97 19.39 7.04 -36.81
CA THR A 97 18.73 8.26 -37.26
C THR A 97 17.83 8.77 -36.12
N GLN A 98 18.01 10.03 -35.76
CA GLN A 98 17.16 10.74 -34.80
C GLN A 98 15.70 10.75 -35.28
N PHE A 99 14.97 9.65 -35.05
CA PHE A 99 13.53 9.73 -34.84
C PHE A 99 13.30 10.06 -33.36
N SER A 100 13.83 11.19 -32.90
CA SER A 100 13.17 11.92 -31.83
C SER A 100 11.84 12.34 -32.44
N ALA A 101 10.83 11.51 -32.26
CA ALA A 101 9.47 11.98 -32.29
C ALA A 101 9.36 12.99 -31.16
N SER A 102 9.78 14.22 -31.40
CA SER A 102 9.26 15.38 -30.73
C SER A 102 7.77 15.36 -31.07
N THR A 103 7.02 14.64 -30.28
CA THR A 103 5.57 14.74 -30.27
C THR A 103 5.35 16.16 -29.76
N GLU A 104 5.19 17.09 -30.72
CA GLU A 104 4.69 18.43 -30.44
C GLU A 104 3.27 18.27 -29.88
N THR A 105 3.19 17.85 -28.64
CA THR A 105 1.98 17.91 -27.86
C THR A 105 2.07 19.24 -27.12
N ASP A 106 1.33 20.21 -27.61
CA ASP A 106 1.18 21.55 -27.01
C ASP A 106 2.44 22.48 -27.02
N GLY A 107 3.38 22.31 -27.94
CA GLY A 107 4.52 23.24 -28.07
C GLY A 107 5.55 23.18 -26.92
N VAL A 108 5.47 22.19 -26.05
CA VAL A 108 6.41 22.00 -24.93
C VAL A 108 7.54 21.07 -25.38
N ILE A 109 8.77 21.55 -25.29
CA ILE A 109 9.97 20.80 -25.68
C ILE A 109 10.41 19.91 -24.50
N ASP A 110 10.65 18.63 -24.78
CA ASP A 110 11.24 17.70 -23.84
C ASP A 110 12.67 18.13 -23.44
N LYS A 111 12.95 18.18 -22.14
CA LYS A 111 14.27 18.53 -21.58
C LYS A 111 15.17 17.31 -21.38
N GLU A 112 14.59 16.13 -21.30
CA GLU A 112 15.31 14.85 -21.22
C GLU A 112 14.77 13.91 -22.29
N SER A 113 15.64 13.11 -22.86
CA SER A 113 15.26 12.03 -23.77
C SER A 113 15.23 10.70 -22.99
N TRP A 114 14.13 9.97 -23.16
CA TRP A 114 13.92 8.65 -22.58
C TRP A 114 13.65 7.64 -23.69
N ARG A 115 14.19 6.45 -23.56
CA ARG A 115 13.94 5.36 -24.51
C ARG A 115 13.47 4.10 -23.80
N VAL A 116 12.70 3.28 -24.50
CA VAL A 116 12.38 1.94 -24.05
C VAL A 116 13.63 1.08 -24.20
N ARG A 117 14.14 0.58 -23.08
CA ARG A 117 15.22 -0.41 -23.07
C ARG A 117 14.67 -1.79 -23.39
N LEU A 118 13.51 -2.10 -22.80
CA LEU A 118 12.90 -3.42 -22.88
C LEU A 118 11.38 -3.30 -22.81
N MET A 119 10.68 -4.14 -23.57
CA MET A 119 9.25 -4.30 -23.51
C MET A 119 8.93 -5.79 -23.31
N THR A 120 8.16 -6.08 -22.28
CA THR A 120 7.68 -7.44 -22.00
C THR A 120 6.17 -7.46 -22.08
N ARG A 121 5.64 -8.33 -22.93
CA ARG A 121 4.20 -8.60 -22.93
C ARG A 121 3.89 -9.57 -21.78
N ALA A 122 3.40 -9.05 -20.68
CA ALA A 122 3.11 -9.86 -19.51
C ALA A 122 1.80 -10.63 -19.68
N THR A 123 0.78 -10.01 -20.29
CA THR A 123 -0.55 -10.59 -20.54
C THR A 123 -1.18 -9.98 -21.79
N THR A 124 -2.32 -10.49 -22.20
CA THR A 124 -3.19 -9.87 -23.21
C THR A 124 -4.28 -9.01 -22.60
N LEU A 125 -4.34 -8.95 -21.28
CA LEU A 125 -5.32 -8.24 -20.49
C LEU A 125 -4.67 -7.07 -19.74
N GLU A 126 -5.44 -6.32 -18.99
CA GLU A 126 -5.02 -5.13 -18.29
C GLU A 126 -4.11 -5.45 -17.08
N LEU A 127 -3.10 -4.63 -16.88
CA LEU A 127 -2.23 -4.64 -15.70
C LEU A 127 -2.57 -3.46 -14.79
N TYR A 128 -2.70 -3.71 -13.49
CA TYR A 128 -3.17 -2.71 -12.54
C TYR A 128 -2.09 -2.21 -11.58
N ASP A 129 -1.16 -3.06 -11.19
CA ASP A 129 -0.07 -2.65 -10.30
C ASP A 129 1.24 -3.36 -10.59
N LEU A 130 2.33 -2.73 -10.14
CA LEU A 130 3.70 -3.13 -10.37
C LEU A 130 4.54 -2.80 -9.16
N ALA A 131 5.42 -3.72 -8.74
CA ALA A 131 6.39 -3.50 -7.69
C ALA A 131 7.78 -3.97 -8.11
N TRP A 132 8.79 -3.16 -7.83
CA TRP A 132 10.20 -3.49 -8.01
C TRP A 132 10.74 -4.32 -6.85
N SER A 133 11.61 -5.28 -7.15
CA SER A 133 12.48 -5.86 -6.12
C SER A 133 13.48 -4.82 -5.60
N PRO A 134 13.90 -4.90 -4.33
CA PRO A 134 14.83 -3.92 -3.74
C PRO A 134 16.19 -3.85 -4.43
N ASP A 135 16.64 -4.95 -5.06
CA ASP A 135 17.87 -5.01 -5.85
C ASP A 135 17.70 -4.47 -7.28
N GLY A 136 16.46 -4.26 -7.74
CA GLY A 136 16.14 -3.81 -9.09
C GLY A 136 16.24 -4.88 -10.18
N ASP A 137 16.47 -6.15 -9.81
CA ASP A 137 16.63 -7.25 -10.76
C ASP A 137 15.31 -7.84 -11.26
N TYR A 138 14.23 -7.65 -10.48
CA TYR A 138 12.92 -8.18 -10.79
C TYR A 138 11.83 -7.12 -10.64
N VAL A 139 10.73 -7.36 -11.35
CA VAL A 139 9.48 -6.62 -11.22
C VAL A 139 8.33 -7.61 -11.09
N ALA A 140 7.47 -7.43 -10.10
CA ALA A 140 6.22 -8.14 -9.95
C ALA A 140 5.08 -7.32 -10.58
N VAL A 141 4.20 -7.96 -11.36
CA VAL A 141 3.03 -7.31 -11.97
C VAL A 141 1.78 -8.15 -11.78
N GLY A 142 0.63 -7.49 -11.67
CA GLY A 142 -0.68 -8.14 -11.53
C GLY A 142 -1.77 -7.36 -12.23
N GLY A 143 -2.82 -8.06 -12.62
CA GLY A 143 -3.90 -7.48 -13.40
C GLY A 143 -5.20 -8.28 -13.40
N THR A 144 -5.96 -8.12 -14.48
CA THR A 144 -7.31 -8.68 -14.63
C THR A 144 -7.34 -10.18 -14.89
N ASP A 145 -6.22 -10.78 -15.22
CA ASP A 145 -6.11 -12.23 -15.44
C ASP A 145 -5.89 -13.04 -14.16
N PHE A 146 -6.07 -12.41 -12.98
CA PHE A 146 -5.97 -12.99 -11.64
C PHE A 146 -4.58 -13.52 -11.29
N SER A 147 -3.60 -13.20 -12.12
CA SER A 147 -2.24 -13.73 -12.00
C SER A 147 -1.26 -12.65 -11.53
N VAL A 148 -0.26 -13.10 -10.78
CA VAL A 148 0.93 -12.33 -10.44
C VAL A 148 2.11 -12.91 -11.21
N ARG A 149 2.88 -12.07 -11.89
CA ARG A 149 4.06 -12.48 -12.67
C ARG A 149 5.30 -11.79 -12.18
N LEU A 150 6.38 -12.54 -12.08
CA LEU A 150 7.72 -12.01 -11.87
C LEU A 150 8.44 -11.91 -13.21
N ILE A 151 8.93 -10.73 -13.52
CA ILE A 151 9.68 -10.42 -14.74
C ILE A 151 11.10 -10.09 -14.34
N ARG A 152 12.09 -10.74 -14.98
CA ARG A 152 13.49 -10.39 -14.82
C ARG A 152 13.82 -9.16 -15.68
N VAL A 153 14.43 -8.15 -15.09
CA VAL A 153 14.67 -6.85 -15.73
C VAL A 153 15.83 -6.90 -16.75
N SER A 154 16.75 -7.85 -16.60
CA SER A 154 17.91 -7.97 -17.50
C SER A 154 17.52 -8.35 -18.93
N ASP A 155 16.56 -9.27 -19.08
CA ASP A 155 16.15 -9.88 -20.36
C ASP A 155 14.64 -9.81 -20.64
N GLY A 156 13.82 -9.37 -19.67
CA GLY A 156 12.38 -9.31 -19.79
C GLY A 156 11.67 -10.65 -19.71
N SER A 157 12.35 -11.71 -19.32
CA SER A 157 11.73 -13.03 -19.19
C SER A 157 10.78 -13.10 -17.99
N ILE A 158 9.63 -13.76 -18.19
CA ILE A 158 8.71 -14.09 -17.10
C ILE A 158 9.26 -15.32 -16.39
N VAL A 159 9.86 -15.13 -15.21
CA VAL A 159 10.49 -16.22 -14.45
C VAL A 159 9.49 -17.00 -13.61
N ARG A 160 8.38 -16.40 -13.24
CA ARG A 160 7.31 -17.03 -12.47
C ARG A 160 5.95 -16.43 -12.80
N SER A 161 4.90 -17.28 -12.80
CA SER A 161 3.50 -16.86 -12.87
C SER A 161 2.70 -17.66 -11.85
N ILE A 162 1.87 -16.98 -11.06
CA ILE A 162 1.03 -17.56 -10.01
C ILE A 162 -0.39 -17.05 -10.21
N SER A 163 -1.37 -17.97 -10.16
CA SER A 163 -2.80 -17.68 -10.33
C SER A 163 -3.58 -18.17 -9.10
N ASP A 164 -3.20 -17.70 -7.92
CA ASP A 164 -3.82 -18.09 -6.66
C ASP A 164 -5.05 -17.23 -6.31
N HIS A 165 -5.18 -16.06 -6.94
CA HIS A 165 -6.33 -15.17 -6.80
C HIS A 165 -7.49 -15.62 -7.67
N GLN A 166 -8.72 -15.31 -7.23
CA GLN A 166 -9.96 -15.63 -7.93
C GLN A 166 -10.59 -14.40 -8.62
N HIS A 167 -9.95 -13.24 -8.50
CA HIS A 167 -10.38 -11.99 -9.11
C HIS A 167 -9.18 -11.08 -9.35
N TYR A 168 -9.41 -9.86 -9.87
CA TYR A 168 -8.38 -8.89 -10.26
C TYR A 168 -7.34 -8.66 -9.17
N VAL A 169 -6.07 -8.72 -9.53
CA VAL A 169 -4.97 -8.33 -8.65
C VAL A 169 -4.75 -6.83 -8.82
N GLN A 170 -5.12 -6.06 -7.79
CA GLN A 170 -5.20 -4.60 -7.83
C GLN A 170 -4.12 -3.90 -7.01
N GLY A 171 -3.30 -4.66 -6.30
CA GLY A 171 -2.18 -4.14 -5.54
C GLY A 171 -1.10 -5.17 -5.31
N ILE A 172 0.16 -4.72 -5.41
CA ILE A 172 1.35 -5.54 -5.20
C ILE A 172 2.37 -4.71 -4.44
N ALA A 173 2.97 -5.28 -3.39
CA ALA A 173 4.08 -4.68 -2.67
C ALA A 173 5.21 -5.69 -2.49
N TRP A 174 6.42 -5.26 -2.79
CA TRP A 174 7.63 -6.03 -2.55
C TRP A 174 8.27 -5.59 -1.23
N ASP A 175 8.60 -6.55 -0.40
CA ASP A 175 9.27 -6.32 0.89
C ASP A 175 10.66 -5.69 0.68
N PRO A 176 10.98 -4.56 1.33
CA PRO A 176 12.31 -3.96 1.25
C PRO A 176 13.45 -4.88 1.69
N LEU A 177 13.17 -5.87 2.53
CA LEU A 177 14.14 -6.88 2.97
C LEU A 177 14.19 -8.11 2.06
N GLN A 178 13.48 -8.09 0.92
CA GLN A 178 13.49 -9.11 -0.13
C GLN A 178 13.01 -10.51 0.31
N MET A 179 12.29 -10.60 1.43
CA MET A 179 11.78 -11.88 1.92
C MET A 179 10.35 -12.18 1.48
N TYR A 180 9.53 -11.14 1.27
CA TYR A 180 8.10 -11.31 1.01
C TYR A 180 7.62 -10.50 -0.19
N LEU A 181 6.57 -11.03 -0.83
CA LEU A 181 5.73 -10.29 -1.77
C LEU A 181 4.30 -10.34 -1.26
N ALA A 182 3.67 -9.19 -1.10
CA ALA A 182 2.27 -9.09 -0.73
C ALA A 182 1.42 -8.68 -1.93
N THR A 183 0.25 -9.30 -2.08
CA THR A 183 -0.70 -8.99 -3.17
C THR A 183 -2.10 -8.83 -2.62
N GLN A 184 -2.89 -7.94 -3.20
CA GLN A 184 -4.27 -7.71 -2.80
C GLN A 184 -5.20 -7.74 -4.01
N SER A 185 -6.33 -8.42 -3.84
CA SER A 185 -7.30 -8.67 -4.90
C SER A 185 -8.72 -8.28 -4.47
N SER A 186 -9.58 -8.03 -5.46
CA SER A 186 -11.04 -7.89 -5.25
C SER A 186 -11.75 -9.19 -4.90
N ASP A 187 -11.07 -10.33 -4.89
CA ASP A 187 -11.55 -11.58 -4.28
C ASP A 187 -11.65 -11.52 -2.74
N ARG A 188 -11.32 -10.36 -2.14
CA ARG A 188 -11.30 -10.08 -0.69
C ARG A 188 -10.19 -10.80 0.06
N HIS A 189 -9.10 -11.14 -0.65
CA HIS A 189 -7.92 -11.74 -0.07
C HIS A 189 -6.70 -10.82 -0.22
N MET A 190 -5.88 -10.80 0.79
CA MET A 190 -4.49 -10.40 0.71
C MET A 190 -3.64 -11.65 0.89
N HIS A 191 -2.76 -11.91 -0.07
CA HIS A 191 -1.84 -13.02 -0.03
C HIS A 191 -0.43 -12.51 0.28
N VAL A 192 0.31 -13.25 1.08
CA VAL A 192 1.73 -13.04 1.33
C VAL A 192 2.48 -14.25 0.82
N TYR A 193 3.45 -14.02 -0.03
CA TYR A 193 4.34 -15.03 -0.58
C TYR A 193 5.73 -14.88 0.03
N GLU A 194 6.34 -15.97 0.40
CA GLU A 194 7.75 -16.03 0.74
C GLU A 194 8.58 -16.17 -0.53
N LEU A 195 9.64 -15.37 -0.61
CA LEU A 195 10.53 -15.30 -1.75
C LEU A 195 11.83 -16.05 -1.41
N HIS A 196 12.23 -16.96 -2.28
CA HIS A 196 13.50 -17.62 -2.18
C HIS A 196 14.30 -17.38 -3.47
N GLN A 197 15.43 -16.71 -3.33
CA GLN A 197 16.30 -16.38 -4.43
C GLN A 197 17.46 -17.37 -4.48
N ASP A 198 17.47 -18.22 -5.49
CA ASP A 198 18.61 -19.04 -5.84
C ASP A 198 19.48 -18.31 -6.89
N LYS A 199 20.73 -18.73 -7.07
CA LYS A 199 21.69 -18.09 -8.00
C LYS A 199 21.18 -17.91 -9.43
N ALA A 200 20.20 -18.69 -9.86
CA ALA A 200 19.68 -18.68 -11.24
C ALA A 200 18.18 -18.42 -11.34
N SER A 201 17.42 -18.51 -10.24
CA SER A 201 15.96 -18.41 -10.27
C SER A 201 15.40 -17.79 -9.00
N MET A 202 14.23 -17.16 -9.13
CA MET A 202 13.42 -16.69 -8.02
C MET A 202 12.23 -17.64 -7.88
N SER A 203 12.04 -18.22 -6.69
CA SER A 203 10.84 -18.99 -6.38
C SER A 203 9.93 -18.23 -5.40
N MET A 204 8.63 -18.44 -5.54
CA MET A 204 7.61 -17.87 -4.67
C MET A 204 6.76 -18.99 -4.09
N GLN A 205 6.57 -18.98 -2.79
CA GLN A 205 5.69 -19.89 -2.09
C GLN A 205 4.64 -19.12 -1.29
N LEU A 206 3.36 -19.51 -1.43
CA LEU A 206 2.31 -18.88 -0.64
C LEU A 206 2.52 -19.19 0.85
N LEU A 207 2.72 -18.13 1.63
CA LEU A 207 2.94 -18.20 3.08
C LEU A 207 1.63 -18.08 3.86
N SER A 208 0.81 -17.08 3.51
CA SER A 208 -0.44 -16.83 4.22
C SER A 208 -1.51 -16.18 3.35
N ARG A 209 -2.78 -16.38 3.74
CA ARG A 209 -3.96 -15.74 3.15
C ARG A 209 -4.73 -15.00 4.23
N HIS A 210 -4.95 -13.71 4.02
CA HIS A 210 -5.69 -12.86 4.94
C HIS A 210 -7.05 -12.51 4.32
N THR A 211 -8.13 -12.99 4.92
CA THR A 211 -9.49 -12.84 4.35
C THR A 211 -10.56 -12.53 5.38
N ARG A 212 -10.44 -13.07 6.60
CA ARG A 212 -11.44 -12.96 7.66
C ARG A 212 -10.77 -12.56 8.96
N SER A 213 -11.41 -11.75 9.76
CA SER A 213 -10.97 -11.48 11.13
C SER A 213 -11.97 -12.07 12.10
N GLU A 214 -11.47 -12.80 13.08
CA GLU A 214 -12.16 -13.08 14.34
C GLU A 214 -11.87 -11.93 15.29
N MET A 215 -12.29 -10.72 14.95
CA MET A 215 -12.16 -9.59 15.87
C MET A 215 -13.16 -9.79 16.99
N ARG A 216 -12.68 -10.22 18.13
CA ARG A 216 -13.39 -10.07 19.40
C ARG A 216 -13.42 -8.58 19.69
N CYS A 217 -14.55 -7.94 19.44
CA CYS A 217 -14.80 -6.60 19.95
C CYS A 217 -14.72 -6.69 21.49
N ARG A 218 -13.56 -6.39 22.04
CA ARG A 218 -13.46 -6.07 23.47
C ARG A 218 -14.25 -4.79 23.64
N ALA A 219 -15.50 -4.93 24.11
CA ALA A 219 -16.19 -3.79 24.67
C ALA A 219 -15.28 -3.22 25.75
N VAL A 220 -14.69 -2.07 25.49
CA VAL A 220 -13.98 -1.28 26.50
C VAL A 220 -15.09 -0.78 27.42
N SER A 221 -15.40 -1.59 28.42
CA SER A 221 -16.16 -1.11 29.58
C SER A 221 -15.22 -0.15 30.32
N GLU A 222 -15.28 1.11 29.96
CA GLU A 222 -14.75 2.18 30.77
C GLU A 222 -15.63 2.33 32.01
N ALA A 223 -15.39 1.47 32.97
CA ALA A 223 -15.73 1.77 34.34
C ALA A 223 -14.67 2.72 34.89
N LEU A 224 -14.89 4.01 34.70
CA LEU A 224 -14.20 5.04 35.48
C LEU A 224 -14.47 4.79 36.95
N PRO A 225 -13.49 4.61 37.82
CA PRO A 225 -13.72 4.61 39.24
C PRO A 225 -14.07 6.04 39.66
N SER A 226 -15.32 6.30 39.98
CA SER A 226 -15.70 7.56 40.63
C SER A 226 -15.05 7.63 42.00
N SER A 227 -13.94 8.33 42.10
CA SER A 227 -13.35 8.77 43.35
C SER A 227 -14.12 9.98 43.85
N ASN A 228 -15.04 9.77 44.83
CA ASN A 228 -15.42 10.79 45.78
C ASN A 228 -16.15 10.13 46.94
N ALA A 229 -15.43 9.78 47.98
CA ALA A 229 -15.93 9.77 49.36
C ALA A 229 -14.77 10.01 50.31
N ALA A 230 -14.79 11.18 50.92
CA ALA A 230 -13.88 11.60 52.00
C ALA A 230 -14.16 10.80 53.26
N PRO A 231 -13.15 10.61 54.15
CA PRO A 231 -13.30 9.85 55.37
C PRO A 231 -13.90 10.70 56.49
N THR A 232 -14.99 10.25 57.07
CA THR A 232 -15.42 10.73 58.41
C THR A 232 -15.13 9.64 59.43
N ARG A 233 -14.27 9.99 60.33
CA ARG A 233 -14.03 9.25 61.62
C ARG A 233 -15.25 9.38 62.49
N ASN A 234 -15.69 8.29 63.12
CA ASN A 234 -16.01 8.19 64.53
C ASN A 234 -16.32 6.74 64.93
N ALA A 235 -15.63 6.25 65.95
CA ALA A 235 -15.92 5.05 66.74
C ALA A 235 -16.60 5.50 68.05
N PRO A 236 -16.96 4.61 68.96
CA PRO A 236 -17.45 3.24 68.97
C PRO A 236 -18.79 3.11 69.73
N GLN A 237 -19.50 2.00 69.67
CA GLN A 237 -20.06 1.31 70.85
C GLN A 237 -20.89 0.08 70.49
N ASP A 238 -20.69 -0.91 71.36
CA ASP A 238 -21.31 -2.19 71.50
C ASP A 238 -22.82 -2.27 71.33
N SER A 239 -23.32 -3.36 70.71
CA SER A 239 -24.33 -4.25 71.29
C SER A 239 -24.62 -5.44 70.40
N SER A 240 -24.57 -6.61 71.01
CA SER A 240 -24.92 -7.91 70.50
C SER A 240 -26.36 -7.97 69.93
N THR A 241 -26.48 -8.43 68.67
CA THR A 241 -27.78 -8.96 68.21
C THR A 241 -27.54 -10.05 67.17
N THR A 242 -28.09 -11.20 67.50
CA THR A 242 -28.11 -12.47 66.80
C THR A 242 -28.61 -12.29 65.35
N ILE A 243 -27.79 -12.67 64.38
CA ILE A 243 -28.17 -12.64 62.94
C ILE A 243 -28.87 -13.93 62.58
N PRO A 244 -30.07 -13.92 61.94
CA PRO A 244 -30.64 -15.10 61.36
C PRO A 244 -29.89 -15.56 60.12
N PRO A 245 -29.89 -16.86 59.73
CA PRO A 245 -29.10 -17.34 58.62
C PRO A 245 -29.60 -16.77 57.32
N ILE A 246 -28.70 -16.10 56.58
CA ILE A 246 -28.95 -15.59 55.25
C ILE A 246 -28.99 -16.79 54.31
N LYS A 247 -30.18 -17.03 53.72
CA LYS A 247 -30.39 -17.95 52.60
C LYS A 247 -29.58 -17.46 51.44
N ALA A 248 -28.65 -18.30 50.94
CA ALA A 248 -27.89 -17.99 49.74
C ALA A 248 -28.85 -17.67 48.56
N PRO A 249 -28.63 -16.62 47.79
CA PRO A 249 -29.41 -16.37 46.58
C PRO A 249 -29.10 -17.47 45.58
N GLU A 250 -30.15 -18.10 45.07
CA GLU A 250 -30.05 -19.02 43.94
C GLU A 250 -29.34 -18.32 42.77
N PRO A 251 -28.44 -19.02 42.03
CA PRO A 251 -27.81 -18.44 40.88
C PRO A 251 -28.91 -18.21 39.83
N THR A 252 -29.25 -16.94 39.60
CA THR A 252 -30.00 -16.56 38.41
C THR A 252 -29.21 -17.03 37.20
N PRO A 253 -29.83 -17.68 36.22
CA PRO A 253 -29.14 -18.04 35.00
C PRO A 253 -28.71 -16.74 34.31
N VAL A 254 -27.40 -16.48 34.35
CA VAL A 254 -26.79 -15.49 33.49
C VAL A 254 -27.05 -15.98 32.08
N ALA A 255 -27.99 -15.34 31.40
CA ALA A 255 -28.17 -15.52 29.97
C ALA A 255 -26.85 -15.14 29.32
N SER A 256 -26.00 -16.11 29.06
CA SER A 256 -24.86 -15.97 28.16
C SER A 256 -25.47 -15.72 26.77
N SER A 257 -25.66 -14.45 26.45
CA SER A 257 -25.82 -14.02 25.07
C SER A 257 -24.48 -14.19 24.37
N THR A 258 -24.09 -15.41 24.12
CA THR A 258 -23.09 -15.74 23.09
C THR A 258 -23.76 -15.41 21.77
N GLN A 259 -23.66 -14.16 21.36
CA GLN A 259 -23.84 -13.86 19.95
C GLN A 259 -22.81 -14.70 19.20
N PRO A 260 -23.22 -15.44 18.16
CA PRO A 260 -22.28 -16.20 17.35
C PRO A 260 -21.21 -15.24 16.86
N ASP A 261 -19.94 -15.60 17.02
CA ASP A 261 -18.81 -14.86 16.49
C ASP A 261 -19.09 -14.54 15.02
N GLN A 262 -19.47 -13.30 14.74
CA GLN A 262 -19.72 -12.88 13.36
C GLN A 262 -18.35 -12.82 12.67
N VAL A 263 -18.07 -13.83 11.87
CA VAL A 263 -16.89 -13.87 11.02
C VAL A 263 -17.02 -12.77 9.97
N GLN A 264 -16.30 -11.69 10.16
CA GLN A 264 -16.31 -10.56 9.24
C GLN A 264 -15.18 -10.68 8.22
N LYS A 265 -15.47 -10.33 6.96
CA LYS A 265 -14.45 -10.21 5.91
C LYS A 265 -13.60 -8.98 6.17
N LEU A 266 -12.29 -9.12 6.02
CA LEU A 266 -11.33 -8.01 6.22
C LEU A 266 -11.38 -7.00 5.09
N TYR A 267 -11.59 -7.43 3.86
CA TYR A 267 -11.46 -6.59 2.67
C TYR A 267 -12.75 -6.50 1.85
N GLY A 268 -12.91 -5.36 1.19
CA GLY A 268 -13.99 -5.11 0.25
C GLY A 268 -13.88 -5.95 -1.03
N ASP A 269 -15.01 -6.08 -1.73
CA ASP A 269 -15.08 -6.70 -3.07
C ASP A 269 -14.88 -5.67 -4.19
N ASP A 270 -15.24 -6.02 -5.41
CA ASP A 270 -15.22 -5.18 -6.60
C ASP A 270 -16.13 -3.94 -6.53
N ARG A 271 -17.10 -3.92 -5.59
CA ARG A 271 -18.01 -2.79 -5.34
C ARG A 271 -17.41 -1.72 -4.42
N CYS A 272 -16.19 -1.94 -3.91
CA CYS A 272 -15.51 -0.96 -3.09
C CYS A 272 -15.21 0.29 -3.91
N THR A 273 -15.42 1.47 -3.33
CA THR A 273 -15.19 2.77 -3.99
C THR A 273 -13.73 2.98 -4.40
N SER A 274 -12.79 2.33 -3.71
CA SER A 274 -11.37 2.34 -4.07
C SER A 274 -11.06 1.17 -5.00
N PHE A 275 -10.86 1.49 -6.29
CA PHE A 275 -10.53 0.48 -7.30
C PHE A 275 -9.10 -0.07 -7.09
N PHE A 276 -8.09 0.82 -7.04
CA PHE A 276 -6.71 0.41 -6.79
C PHE A 276 -6.50 0.10 -5.31
N ARG A 277 -5.86 -1.04 -5.03
CA ARG A 277 -5.60 -1.53 -3.67
C ARG A 277 -4.11 -1.61 -3.40
N ARG A 278 -3.44 -0.50 -3.62
CA ARG A 278 -1.98 -0.39 -3.50
C ARG A 278 -1.57 -0.48 -2.04
N LEU A 279 -1.21 -1.68 -1.63
CA LEU A 279 -0.58 -1.95 -0.34
C LEU A 279 0.90 -1.55 -0.41
N ASP A 280 1.51 -1.31 0.74
CA ASP A 280 2.92 -0.93 0.78
C ASP A 280 3.57 -1.33 2.11
N PHE A 281 4.85 -1.68 2.03
CA PHE A 281 5.67 -1.90 3.21
C PHE A 281 6.26 -0.59 3.71
N SER A 282 6.48 -0.50 5.03
CA SER A 282 7.31 0.57 5.57
C SER A 282 8.75 0.43 5.06
N PRO A 283 9.52 1.54 4.94
CA PRO A 283 10.87 1.50 4.37
C PRO A 283 11.83 0.55 5.08
N ASP A 284 11.60 0.27 6.36
CA ASP A 284 12.36 -0.69 7.17
C ASP A 284 11.83 -2.13 7.07
N GLY A 285 10.73 -2.35 6.34
CA GLY A 285 10.06 -3.64 6.21
C GLY A 285 9.37 -4.13 7.49
N ALA A 286 9.24 -3.31 8.52
CA ALA A 286 8.64 -3.72 9.80
C ALA A 286 7.12 -3.83 9.73
N LEU A 287 6.48 -3.02 8.91
CA LEU A 287 5.02 -2.91 8.78
C LEU A 287 4.58 -3.10 7.33
N LEU A 288 3.38 -3.63 7.16
CA LEU A 288 2.65 -3.68 5.88
C LEU A 288 1.30 -2.99 6.06
N ALA A 289 1.03 -1.95 5.29
CA ALA A 289 -0.26 -1.26 5.24
C ALA A 289 -1.09 -1.77 4.06
N THR A 290 -2.34 -2.15 4.29
CA THR A 290 -3.24 -2.70 3.28
C THR A 290 -4.54 -1.91 3.22
N PRO A 291 -4.86 -1.26 2.09
CA PRO A 291 -6.08 -0.49 1.91
C PRO A 291 -7.31 -1.38 1.65
N ALA A 292 -8.46 -0.72 1.43
CA ALA A 292 -9.74 -1.37 1.15
C ALA A 292 -10.21 -2.35 2.25
N GLY A 293 -9.75 -2.14 3.49
CA GLY A 293 -10.24 -2.84 4.67
C GLY A 293 -11.68 -2.46 4.99
N LEU A 294 -12.41 -3.38 5.62
CA LEU A 294 -13.76 -3.18 6.12
C LEU A 294 -13.74 -3.34 7.63
N PHE A 295 -14.16 -2.30 8.33
CA PHE A 295 -14.28 -2.30 9.78
C PHE A 295 -15.76 -2.18 10.19
N PRO A 296 -16.26 -2.93 11.20
CA PRO A 296 -17.63 -2.78 11.66
C PRO A 296 -17.87 -1.38 12.21
N SER A 297 -18.91 -0.73 11.73
CA SER A 297 -19.30 0.58 12.24
C SER A 297 -19.79 0.47 13.68
N THR A 298 -19.46 1.46 14.51
CA THR A 298 -19.97 1.52 15.88
C THR A 298 -21.49 1.71 15.90
N PRO A 299 -22.22 1.29 16.97
CA PRO A 299 -23.67 1.43 17.06
C PRO A 299 -24.16 2.87 16.89
N ASP A 300 -23.37 3.87 17.24
CA ASP A 300 -23.72 5.27 17.10
C ASP A 300 -23.57 5.76 15.65
N GLU A 301 -22.59 5.26 14.92
CA GLU A 301 -22.42 5.53 13.48
C GLU A 301 -23.51 4.84 12.64
N GLN A 302 -24.00 3.67 13.06
CA GLN A 302 -25.08 2.95 12.38
C GLN A 302 -26.43 3.67 12.41
N ARG A 303 -26.65 4.59 13.36
CA ARG A 303 -27.90 5.39 13.42
C ARG A 303 -28.04 6.39 12.28
N ASN A 304 -26.90 6.79 11.67
CA ASN A 304 -26.86 7.82 10.62
C ASN A 304 -26.32 7.31 9.27
N ALA A 305 -25.88 6.06 9.17
CA ALA A 305 -25.30 5.51 7.96
C ALA A 305 -26.10 4.31 7.43
N THR A 306 -26.24 4.25 6.11
CA THR A 306 -26.86 3.13 5.37
C THR A 306 -25.97 1.87 5.28
N THR A 307 -24.74 1.94 5.76
CA THR A 307 -23.74 0.85 5.65
C THR A 307 -23.29 0.39 7.04
N ALA A 308 -23.28 -0.92 7.24
CA ALA A 308 -22.83 -1.55 8.49
C ALA A 308 -21.31 -1.61 8.65
N THR A 309 -20.55 -1.10 7.68
CA THR A 309 -19.07 -1.14 7.66
C THR A 309 -18.49 0.19 7.18
N THR A 310 -17.37 0.61 7.80
CA THR A 310 -16.54 1.74 7.38
C THR A 310 -15.29 1.26 6.65
N SER A 311 -14.77 2.09 5.75
CA SER A 311 -13.50 1.81 5.07
C SER A 311 -12.34 1.97 6.05
N ALA A 312 -11.41 1.03 6.05
CA ALA A 312 -10.26 0.99 6.94
C ALA A 312 -8.96 0.66 6.20
N ILE A 313 -7.85 0.95 6.83
CA ILE A 313 -6.53 0.49 6.43
C ILE A 313 -6.03 -0.46 7.52
N TYR A 314 -5.76 -1.72 7.15
CA TYR A 314 -5.17 -2.66 8.09
C TYR A 314 -3.65 -2.57 8.06
N ILE A 315 -3.06 -2.62 9.25
CA ILE A 315 -1.62 -2.62 9.44
C ILE A 315 -1.20 -3.97 10.03
N TYR A 316 -0.25 -4.61 9.38
CA TYR A 316 0.34 -5.87 9.82
C TYR A 316 1.79 -5.63 10.24
N GLY A 317 2.17 -6.17 11.40
CA GLY A 317 3.58 -6.26 11.76
C GLY A 317 4.24 -7.42 11.01
N ARG A 318 5.53 -7.29 10.68
CA ARG A 318 6.30 -8.32 9.99
C ARG A 318 6.18 -9.70 10.64
N ALA A 319 6.22 -9.75 11.97
CA ALA A 319 6.07 -11.00 12.73
C ALA A 319 4.67 -11.65 12.62
N ASN A 320 3.68 -10.93 12.09
CA ASN A 320 2.31 -11.41 11.93
C ASN A 320 1.95 -11.74 10.47
N LEU A 321 2.86 -11.51 9.52
CA LEU A 321 2.58 -11.78 8.09
C LEU A 321 2.33 -13.25 7.80
N PHE A 322 2.91 -14.15 8.59
CA PHE A 322 2.68 -15.60 8.47
C PHE A 322 1.44 -16.08 9.24
N ARG A 323 0.85 -15.24 10.09
CA ARG A 323 -0.38 -15.56 10.84
C ARG A 323 -1.57 -14.97 10.10
N ALA A 324 -2.36 -15.82 9.47
CA ALA A 324 -3.56 -15.36 8.78
C ALA A 324 -4.46 -14.53 9.71
N ASN A 325 -5.01 -13.43 9.16
CA ASN A 325 -6.07 -12.62 9.78
C ASN A 325 -5.72 -11.91 11.11
N THR A 326 -4.47 -11.55 11.33
CA THR A 326 -4.03 -10.87 12.56
C THR A 326 -3.40 -9.50 12.30
N PRO A 327 -4.17 -8.48 11.84
CA PRO A 327 -3.67 -7.12 11.80
C PRO A 327 -3.40 -6.62 13.21
N ILE A 328 -2.41 -5.74 13.36
CA ILE A 328 -2.09 -5.09 14.65
C ILE A 328 -2.89 -3.81 14.87
N ALA A 329 -3.40 -3.21 13.80
CA ALA A 329 -4.23 -2.00 13.83
C ALA A 329 -5.15 -1.94 12.61
N ALA A 330 -6.24 -1.16 12.74
CA ALA A 330 -7.21 -0.86 11.68
C ALA A 330 -7.57 0.63 11.73
#